data_5e3322482be3ededc65124bf8f65de36
#
_entry.id   5e3322482be3ededc65124bf8f65de36
#
_cell.length_a   1.000
_cell.length_b   1.000
_cell.length_c   1.000
_cell.angle_alpha   90.00
_cell.angle_beta   90.00
_cell.angle_gamma   90.00
#
_symmetry.space_group_name_H-M   'P 1'
#
loop_
_entity.id
_entity.type
_entity.pdbx_description
1 polymer ?
#
loop_
_entity_poly.entity_id
_entity_poly.type
_entity_poly.pdbx_seq_one_letter_code
_entity_poly.pdbx_strand_id
1 'polypeptide(L)'
;MKKKIFRGYTKPVCIMMSLVLCYTVAYYAVNSIEMTVPTSLTYPDEELYIVLDAGHGGVDGGCSTADGVPEKGINLNIAKEVKELLELQGYNVVLTRETDTSIHDKGVEGIRAQKESDMENRLDIFNEHNNAICISIHQNNFTDPYYSGAQMFYSENNP
;
A
#
# COMPACT_ATOMS: atom_id res chain seq x y z
N MET A 1 -68.71 -27.76 12.08
CA MET A 1 -68.33 -26.60 11.32
C MET A 1 -66.96 -25.96 11.74
N LYS A 2 -65.95 -26.70 12.19
CA LYS A 2 -64.65 -26.14 12.67
C LYS A 2 -63.45 -26.46 11.78
N LYS A 3 -63.58 -27.17 10.66
CA LYS A 3 -62.45 -27.59 9.80
C LYS A 3 -62.07 -26.64 8.65
N LYS A 4 -62.84 -25.59 8.35
CA LYS A 4 -62.62 -24.73 7.22
C LYS A 4 -61.68 -23.51 7.50
N ILE A 5 -61.57 -23.09 8.76
CA ILE A 5 -60.82 -21.90 9.14
C ILE A 5 -59.29 -22.17 9.11
N PHE A 6 -58.87 -23.39 9.42
CA PHE A 6 -57.43 -23.73 9.47
C PHE A 6 -56.76 -23.87 8.09
N ARG A 7 -57.57 -24.10 7.03
CA ARG A 7 -57.02 -24.35 5.67
C ARG A 7 -56.59 -23.09 4.92
N GLY A 8 -57.01 -21.90 5.39
CA GLY A 8 -56.66 -20.61 4.76
C GLY A 8 -55.31 -20.04 5.19
N TYR A 9 -54.84 -20.39 6.40
CA TYR A 9 -53.61 -19.86 6.98
C TYR A 9 -52.37 -20.75 6.78
N THR A 10 -52.56 -22.02 6.38
CA THR A 10 -51.44 -22.95 6.21
C THR A 10 -50.48 -22.53 5.08
N LYS A 11 -51.00 -22.04 3.95
CA LYS A 11 -50.19 -21.62 2.83
C LYS A 11 -49.31 -20.41 3.16
N PRO A 12 -49.85 -19.29 3.70
CA PRO A 12 -49.00 -18.13 4.05
C PRO A 12 -47.99 -18.42 5.17
N VAL A 13 -48.38 -19.29 6.14
CA VAL A 13 -47.45 -19.72 7.21
C VAL A 13 -46.30 -20.55 6.65
N CYS A 14 -46.57 -21.50 5.74
CA CYS A 14 -45.52 -22.29 5.09
C CYS A 14 -44.59 -21.40 4.25
N ILE A 15 -45.12 -20.40 3.54
CA ILE A 15 -44.32 -19.46 2.77
C ILE A 15 -43.42 -18.63 3.71
N MET A 16 -43.95 -18.09 4.79
CA MET A 16 -43.13 -17.35 5.77
C MET A 16 -42.04 -18.22 6.39
N MET A 17 -42.37 -19.46 6.78
CA MET A 17 -41.35 -20.37 7.33
C MET A 17 -40.25 -20.71 6.31
N SER A 18 -40.60 -20.90 5.04
CA SER A 18 -39.59 -21.16 4.00
C SER A 18 -38.70 -19.93 3.76
N LEU A 19 -39.25 -18.72 3.79
CA LEU A 19 -38.47 -17.49 3.66
C LEU A 19 -37.52 -17.29 4.85
N VAL A 20 -37.98 -17.55 6.08
CA VAL A 20 -37.13 -17.48 7.27
C VAL A 20 -36.01 -18.53 7.20
N LEU A 21 -36.33 -19.74 6.77
CA LEU A 21 -35.34 -20.82 6.60
C LEU A 21 -34.30 -20.44 5.53
N CYS A 22 -34.74 -19.93 4.38
CA CYS A 22 -33.82 -19.46 3.32
C CYS A 22 -32.92 -18.32 3.84
N TYR A 23 -33.49 -17.36 4.57
CA TYR A 23 -32.71 -16.26 5.16
C TYR A 23 -31.67 -16.77 6.17
N THR A 24 -32.08 -17.69 7.07
CA THR A 24 -31.14 -18.25 8.06
C THR A 24 -30.01 -19.05 7.37
N VAL A 25 -30.34 -19.87 6.36
CA VAL A 25 -29.33 -20.62 5.61
C VAL A 25 -28.39 -19.67 4.86
N ALA A 26 -28.92 -18.63 4.22
CA ALA A 26 -28.11 -17.62 3.54
C ALA A 26 -27.23 -16.85 4.54
N TYR A 27 -27.78 -16.46 5.69
CA TYR A 27 -27.03 -15.78 6.74
C TYR A 27 -25.88 -16.64 7.28
N TYR A 28 -26.15 -17.91 7.59
CA TYR A 28 -25.09 -18.84 8.02
C TYR A 28 -24.09 -19.15 6.91
N ALA A 29 -24.53 -19.29 5.66
CA ALA A 29 -23.63 -19.50 4.53
C ALA A 29 -22.67 -18.30 4.34
N VAL A 30 -23.19 -17.08 4.43
CA VAL A 30 -22.34 -15.86 4.31
C VAL A 30 -21.38 -15.73 5.49
N ASN A 31 -21.84 -16.00 6.73
CA ASN A 31 -20.97 -15.91 7.91
C ASN A 31 -20.04 -17.13 8.08
N SER A 32 -20.35 -18.27 7.45
CA SER A 32 -19.46 -19.46 7.42
C SER A 32 -18.43 -19.37 6.28
N ILE A 33 -18.53 -18.42 5.37
CA ILE A 33 -17.42 -18.02 4.55
C ILE A 33 -16.50 -17.20 5.47
N GLU A 34 -15.82 -17.88 6.41
CA GLU A 34 -14.52 -17.39 6.84
C GLU A 34 -13.75 -17.25 5.53
N MET A 35 -13.51 -16.03 5.12
CA MET A 35 -12.43 -15.78 4.19
C MET A 35 -11.16 -16.23 4.92
N THR A 36 -10.89 -17.52 4.86
CA THR A 36 -9.56 -18.02 5.05
C THR A 36 -8.77 -17.45 3.88
N VAL A 37 -8.38 -16.19 4.01
CA VAL A 37 -7.17 -15.73 3.34
C VAL A 37 -6.15 -16.77 3.77
N PRO A 38 -5.56 -17.56 2.84
CA PRO A 38 -4.51 -18.47 3.23
C PRO A 38 -3.39 -17.65 3.85
N THR A 39 -3.39 -17.53 5.17
CA THR A 39 -2.32 -16.95 5.98
C THR A 39 -1.10 -17.86 6.03
N SER A 40 -1.06 -18.86 5.18
CA SER A 40 0.12 -19.72 5.01
C SER A 40 0.87 -19.39 3.72
N LEU A 41 1.18 -18.15 3.48
CA LEU A 41 2.53 -17.85 3.08
C LEU A 41 3.34 -17.99 4.36
N THR A 42 3.79 -19.21 4.65
CA THR A 42 4.95 -19.43 5.52
C THR A 42 6.10 -18.73 4.79
N TYR A 43 6.21 -17.43 5.02
CA TYR A 43 7.48 -16.75 4.80
C TYR A 43 8.48 -17.48 5.68
N PRO A 44 9.69 -17.81 5.19
CA PRO A 44 10.76 -18.26 6.05
C PRO A 44 10.83 -17.31 7.25
N ASP A 45 11.30 -17.76 8.42
CA ASP A 45 11.33 -17.03 9.70
C ASP A 45 11.96 -15.62 9.67
N GLU A 46 12.24 -15.08 8.50
CA GLU A 46 12.77 -13.74 8.27
C GLU A 46 11.60 -12.77 8.03
N GLU A 47 11.52 -11.82 8.90
CA GLU A 47 10.54 -10.73 8.89
C GLU A 47 10.63 -9.94 7.56
N LEU A 48 9.52 -9.83 6.82
CA LEU A 48 9.48 -9.08 5.57
C LEU A 48 9.37 -7.57 5.88
N TYR A 49 10.31 -6.82 5.33
CA TYR A 49 10.29 -5.36 5.38
C TYR A 49 9.84 -4.75 4.04
N ILE A 50 9.19 -3.61 4.11
CA ILE A 50 8.92 -2.77 2.94
C ILE A 50 9.65 -1.46 3.17
N VAL A 51 10.65 -1.18 2.32
CA VAL A 51 11.40 0.07 2.37
C VAL A 51 10.82 1.02 1.33
N LEU A 52 10.26 2.12 1.79
CA LEU A 52 9.69 3.17 0.95
C LEU A 52 10.68 4.33 0.85
N ASP A 53 11.15 4.59 -0.34
CA ASP A 53 12.04 5.69 -0.63
C ASP A 53 11.25 6.88 -1.20
N ALA A 54 11.16 7.94 -0.42
CA ALA A 54 10.63 9.21 -0.89
C ALA A 54 11.72 9.97 -1.65
N GLY A 55 11.71 9.88 -2.97
CA GLY A 55 12.74 10.49 -3.81
C GLY A 55 12.98 11.97 -3.53
N HIS A 56 14.22 12.43 -3.72
CA HIS A 56 14.68 13.81 -3.44
C HIS A 56 14.60 14.17 -1.95
N GLY A 57 14.79 15.46 -1.62
CA GLY A 57 14.71 15.99 -0.24
C GLY A 57 15.72 17.11 0.02
N GLY A 58 15.41 17.99 0.97
CA GLY A 58 16.26 19.12 1.34
C GLY A 58 16.53 20.04 0.15
N VAL A 59 17.81 20.18 -0.21
CA VAL A 59 18.24 21.05 -1.33
C VAL A 59 17.89 20.48 -2.71
N ASP A 60 17.66 19.15 -2.81
CA ASP A 60 17.22 18.53 -4.04
C ASP A 60 15.69 18.52 -4.11
N GLY A 61 15.14 19.43 -4.90
CA GLY A 61 13.69 19.57 -5.09
C GLY A 61 13.06 18.53 -6.01
N GLY A 62 13.87 17.87 -6.86
CA GLY A 62 13.35 17.11 -8.00
C GLY A 62 12.78 18.01 -9.09
N CYS A 63 11.86 17.49 -9.87
CA CYS A 63 11.07 18.27 -10.81
C CYS A 63 10.08 19.19 -10.07
N SER A 64 9.47 20.12 -10.79
CA SER A 64 8.44 20.99 -10.23
C SER A 64 7.24 21.04 -11.15
N THR A 65 6.06 21.19 -10.58
CA THR A 65 4.85 21.48 -11.32
C THR A 65 4.94 22.85 -11.99
N ALA A 66 4.00 23.16 -12.90
CA ALA A 66 3.90 24.49 -13.53
C ALA A 66 3.73 25.63 -12.51
N ASP A 67 3.10 25.34 -11.36
CA ASP A 67 2.89 26.27 -10.25
C ASP A 67 4.10 26.33 -9.28
N GLY A 68 5.19 25.61 -9.59
CA GLY A 68 6.42 25.64 -8.81
C GLY A 68 6.43 24.71 -7.57
N VAL A 69 5.48 23.78 -7.43
CA VAL A 69 5.48 22.82 -6.34
C VAL A 69 6.56 21.76 -6.60
N PRO A 70 7.56 21.60 -5.71
CA PRO A 70 8.63 20.63 -5.91
C PRO A 70 8.17 19.20 -5.66
N GLU A 71 8.72 18.28 -6.43
CA GLU A 71 8.45 16.84 -6.40
C GLU A 71 8.70 16.22 -5.03
N LYS A 72 9.75 16.62 -4.35
CA LYS A 72 10.20 16.07 -3.06
C LYS A 72 9.09 16.03 -1.99
N GLY A 73 8.23 17.05 -1.95
CA GLY A 73 7.12 17.13 -1.00
C GLY A 73 6.00 16.15 -1.34
N ILE A 74 5.70 16.01 -2.64
CA ILE A 74 4.69 15.07 -3.14
C ILE A 74 5.14 13.64 -2.84
N ASN A 75 6.39 13.28 -3.15
CA ASN A 75 6.94 11.95 -2.90
C ASN A 75 6.89 11.60 -1.42
N LEU A 76 7.24 12.54 -0.53
CA LEU A 76 7.20 12.33 0.91
C LEU A 76 5.78 12.07 1.44
N ASN A 77 4.82 12.85 0.96
CA ASN A 77 3.43 12.68 1.38
C ASN A 77 2.88 11.31 0.94
N ILE A 78 3.12 10.93 -0.32
CA ILE A 78 2.72 9.62 -0.83
C ILE A 78 3.38 8.50 -0.01
N ALA A 79 4.69 8.58 0.24
CA ALA A 79 5.41 7.57 1.02
C ALA A 79 4.83 7.41 2.43
N LYS A 80 4.47 8.51 3.10
CA LYS A 80 3.85 8.48 4.44
C LYS A 80 2.46 7.85 4.43
N GLU A 81 1.61 8.22 3.47
CA GLU A 81 0.28 7.65 3.35
C GLU A 81 0.33 6.15 3.04
N VAL A 82 1.24 5.74 2.14
CA VAL A 82 1.45 4.31 1.82
C VAL A 82 1.98 3.56 3.03
N LYS A 83 2.92 4.14 3.80
CA LYS A 83 3.41 3.55 5.06
C LYS A 83 2.26 3.26 6.02
N GLU A 84 1.41 4.26 6.31
CA GLU A 84 0.27 4.10 7.22
C GLU A 84 -0.67 2.97 6.77
N LEU A 85 -0.97 2.88 5.47
CA LEU A 85 -1.83 1.83 4.91
C LEU A 85 -1.21 0.43 5.02
N LEU A 86 0.10 0.30 4.80
CA LEU A 86 0.81 -0.97 4.91
C LEU A 86 0.96 -1.43 6.36
N GLU A 87 1.26 -0.50 7.28
CA GLU A 87 1.33 -0.79 8.71
C GLU A 87 -0.02 -1.24 9.28
N LEU A 88 -1.13 -0.67 8.82
CA LEU A 88 -2.49 -1.14 9.16
C LEU A 88 -2.75 -2.58 8.69
N GLN A 89 -2.06 -3.04 7.65
CA GLN A 89 -2.13 -4.42 7.17
C GLN A 89 -1.12 -5.35 7.87
N GLY A 90 -0.31 -4.83 8.78
CA GLY A 90 0.64 -5.61 9.57
C GLY A 90 2.03 -5.76 8.95
N TYR A 91 2.38 -4.97 7.93
CA TYR A 91 3.72 -4.96 7.36
C TYR A 91 4.68 -4.08 8.16
N ASN A 92 5.95 -4.46 8.21
CA ASN A 92 7.02 -3.62 8.74
C ASN A 92 7.48 -2.66 7.66
N VAL A 93 7.36 -1.37 7.89
CA VAL A 93 7.65 -0.34 6.89
C VAL A 93 8.72 0.62 7.35
N VAL A 94 9.75 0.78 6.54
CA VAL A 94 10.85 1.73 6.75
C VAL A 94 10.76 2.84 5.70
N LEU A 95 10.93 4.10 6.12
CA LEU A 95 11.09 5.23 5.21
C LEU A 95 12.55 5.63 5.13
N THR A 96 13.05 5.95 3.93
CA THR A 96 14.41 6.51 3.77
C THR A 96 14.53 7.90 4.40
N ARG A 97 13.45 8.66 4.45
CA ARG A 97 13.35 9.96 5.15
C ARG A 97 11.92 10.22 5.62
N GLU A 98 11.77 10.86 6.76
CA GLU A 98 10.47 11.22 7.34
C GLU A 98 10.13 12.71 7.24
N THR A 99 11.10 13.52 6.84
CA THR A 99 10.96 14.98 6.71
C THR A 99 11.51 15.47 5.39
N ASP A 100 11.34 16.76 5.09
CA ASP A 100 11.97 17.38 3.91
C ASP A 100 13.47 17.62 4.15
N THR A 101 14.23 16.53 4.23
CA THR A 101 15.68 16.53 4.42
C THR A 101 16.35 15.66 3.36
N SER A 102 17.57 16.00 3.01
CA SER A 102 18.51 15.08 2.35
C SER A 102 19.20 14.27 3.44
N ILE A 103 19.48 13.01 3.17
CA ILE A 103 20.12 12.09 4.11
C ILE A 103 21.63 11.93 3.83
N HIS A 104 22.24 12.85 3.09
CA HIS A 104 23.68 12.88 2.86
C HIS A 104 24.49 13.01 4.16
N ASP A 105 25.74 12.58 4.14
CA ASP A 105 26.63 12.63 5.28
C ASP A 105 26.94 14.06 5.74
N LYS A 106 27.13 14.20 7.06
CA LYS A 106 27.51 15.49 7.64
C LYS A 106 28.89 15.93 7.15
N GLY A 107 28.97 17.19 6.71
CA GLY A 107 30.21 17.77 6.23
C GLY A 107 30.49 17.60 4.73
N VAL A 108 29.61 16.89 4.01
CA VAL A 108 29.68 16.85 2.54
C VAL A 108 29.22 18.19 1.98
N GLU A 109 30.11 18.86 1.23
CA GLU A 109 29.85 20.17 0.64
C GLU A 109 29.66 20.09 -0.87
N GLY A 110 28.79 20.94 -1.41
CA GLY A 110 28.47 21.00 -2.82
C GLY A 110 27.30 20.08 -3.22
N ILE A 111 26.37 20.63 -3.99
CA ILE A 111 25.10 19.98 -4.34
C ILE A 111 25.32 18.60 -4.98
N ARG A 112 26.30 18.47 -5.85
CA ARG A 112 26.56 17.18 -6.52
C ARG A 112 27.04 16.11 -5.56
N ALA A 113 28.02 16.44 -4.70
CA ALA A 113 28.55 15.51 -3.72
C ALA A 113 27.46 15.13 -2.67
N GLN A 114 26.64 16.10 -2.26
CA GLN A 114 25.50 15.84 -1.37
C GLN A 114 24.49 14.88 -2.00
N LYS A 115 24.19 15.02 -3.30
CA LYS A 115 23.32 14.09 -4.01
C LYS A 115 23.91 12.68 -4.12
N GLU A 116 25.20 12.58 -4.41
CA GLU A 116 25.91 11.29 -4.47
C GLU A 116 25.86 10.60 -3.11
N SER A 117 26.22 11.28 -2.01
CA SER A 117 26.14 10.73 -0.65
C SER A 117 24.71 10.40 -0.23
N ASP A 118 23.70 11.21 -0.60
CA ASP A 118 22.29 10.93 -0.33
C ASP A 118 21.84 9.62 -1.02
N MET A 119 22.26 9.40 -2.27
CA MET A 119 21.93 8.15 -3.00
C MET A 119 22.65 6.94 -2.39
N GLU A 120 23.90 7.07 -1.97
CA GLU A 120 24.64 6.00 -1.29
C GLU A 120 23.95 5.62 0.02
N ASN A 121 23.55 6.60 0.84
CA ASN A 121 22.86 6.34 2.10
C ASN A 121 21.46 5.72 1.91
N ARG A 122 20.76 6.04 0.79
CA ARG A 122 19.51 5.34 0.44
C ARG A 122 19.76 3.89 0.09
N LEU A 123 20.80 3.62 -0.68
CA LEU A 123 21.19 2.27 -1.03
C LEU A 123 21.58 1.44 0.21
N ASP A 124 22.28 2.07 1.17
CA ASP A 124 22.62 1.41 2.42
C ASP A 124 21.37 1.04 3.22
N ILE A 125 20.37 1.94 3.32
CA ILE A 125 19.08 1.62 3.95
C ILE A 125 18.37 0.46 3.24
N PHE A 126 18.42 0.40 1.91
CA PHE A 126 17.84 -0.74 1.15
C PHE A 126 18.54 -2.06 1.47
N ASN A 127 19.85 -2.02 1.71
CA ASN A 127 20.68 -3.19 1.99
C ASN A 127 20.70 -3.60 3.48
N GLU A 128 20.13 -2.80 4.38
CA GLU A 128 20.06 -3.13 5.82
C GLU A 128 19.16 -4.34 6.10
N HIS A 129 18.20 -4.62 5.23
CA HIS A 129 17.24 -5.69 5.39
C HIS A 129 17.37 -6.74 4.30
N ASN A 130 17.84 -7.94 4.65
CA ASN A 130 18.03 -9.05 3.68
C ASN A 130 16.72 -9.51 3.01
N ASN A 131 15.59 -9.35 3.71
CA ASN A 131 14.26 -9.70 3.20
C ASN A 131 13.39 -8.44 3.10
N ALA A 132 13.67 -7.62 2.09
CA ALA A 132 12.94 -6.37 1.87
C ALA A 132 12.45 -6.21 0.43
N ILE A 133 11.29 -5.57 0.31
CA ILE A 133 10.81 -5.00 -0.95
C ILE A 133 11.10 -3.50 -0.90
N CYS A 134 11.97 -3.02 -1.79
CA CYS A 134 12.33 -1.61 -1.87
C CYS A 134 11.54 -0.92 -2.98
N ILE A 135 10.86 0.17 -2.64
CA ILE A 135 10.01 0.93 -3.56
C ILE A 135 10.41 2.40 -3.50
N SER A 136 10.95 2.93 -4.60
CA SER A 136 11.24 4.36 -4.73
C SER A 136 10.09 5.09 -5.41
N ILE A 137 9.69 6.23 -4.85
CA ILE A 137 8.54 7.03 -5.27
C ILE A 137 9.06 8.35 -5.84
N HIS A 138 8.75 8.57 -7.10
CA HIS A 138 9.13 9.74 -7.88
C HIS A 138 7.96 10.28 -8.71
N GLN A 139 8.05 11.55 -9.12
CA GLN A 139 7.18 12.16 -10.11
C GLN A 139 7.96 12.40 -11.39
N ASN A 140 7.58 11.70 -12.47
CA ASN A 140 8.21 11.93 -13.76
C ASN A 140 7.68 13.20 -14.41
N ASN A 141 8.53 13.92 -15.11
CA ASN A 141 8.16 15.07 -15.93
C ASN A 141 8.52 14.79 -17.39
N PHE A 142 7.50 14.72 -18.24
CA PHE A 142 7.66 14.55 -19.68
C PHE A 142 7.11 15.79 -20.39
N THR A 143 7.81 16.24 -21.42
CA THR A 143 7.39 17.35 -22.26
C THR A 143 6.25 16.98 -23.21
N ASP A 144 6.08 15.69 -23.53
CA ASP A 144 5.01 15.16 -24.35
C ASP A 144 3.83 14.73 -23.47
N PRO A 145 2.65 15.36 -23.59
CA PRO A 145 1.46 15.05 -22.78
C PRO A 145 0.88 13.66 -23.05
N TYR A 146 1.34 12.94 -24.08
CA TYR A 146 0.98 11.54 -24.33
C TYR A 146 1.42 10.63 -23.16
N TYR A 147 2.56 10.93 -22.54
CA TYR A 147 3.07 10.19 -21.40
C TYR A 147 2.44 10.71 -20.11
N SER A 148 1.40 10.05 -19.66
CA SER A 148 0.69 10.40 -18.42
C SER A 148 0.30 9.14 -17.65
N GLY A 149 0.04 9.29 -16.35
CA GLY A 149 -0.35 8.21 -15.45
C GLY A 149 0.82 7.55 -14.73
N ALA A 150 0.52 6.51 -13.96
CA ALA A 150 1.51 5.79 -13.18
C ALA A 150 2.39 4.92 -14.08
N GLN A 151 3.69 4.95 -13.83
CA GLN A 151 4.67 4.08 -14.45
C GLN A 151 5.41 3.30 -13.37
N MET A 152 5.71 2.04 -13.64
CA MET A 152 6.49 1.20 -12.74
C MET A 152 7.72 0.69 -13.47
N PHE A 153 8.87 0.87 -12.85
CA PHE A 153 10.14 0.32 -13.30
C PHE A 153 10.62 -0.71 -12.28
N TYR A 154 11.17 -1.78 -12.74
CA TYR A 154 11.74 -2.82 -11.87
C TYR A 154 13.11 -3.25 -12.40
N SER A 155 13.96 -3.72 -11.50
CA SER A 155 15.27 -4.28 -11.86
C SER A 155 15.15 -5.75 -12.15
N GLU A 156 15.64 -6.20 -13.32
CA GLU A 156 15.73 -7.61 -13.68
C GLU A 156 16.94 -8.31 -13.01
N ASN A 157 17.84 -7.51 -12.42
CA ASN A 157 19.10 -7.99 -11.83
C ASN A 157 18.98 -8.22 -10.31
N ASN A 158 17.77 -8.31 -9.79
CA ASN A 158 17.60 -8.66 -8.38
C ASN A 158 17.72 -10.20 -8.26
N PRO A 159 18.77 -10.73 -7.57
CA PRO A 159 18.99 -12.16 -7.45
C PRO A 159 17.89 -12.85 -6.64
#